data_b12fb68372e3f882046528036d05bd92
#
_entry.id   b12fb68372e3f882046528036d05bd92
#
_cell.length_a   1.000
_cell.length_b   1.000
_cell.length_c   1.000
_cell.angle_alpha   90.00
_cell.angle_beta   90.00
_cell.angle_gamma   90.00
#
_symmetry.space_group_name_H-M   'P 1'
#
loop_
_entity.id
_entity.type
_entity.pdbx_description
1 polymer ?
#
loop_
_entity_poly.entity_id
_entity_poly.type
_entity_poly.pdbx_seq_one_letter_code
_entity_poly.pdbx_strand_id
1 'polypeptide(L)'
;KSEHYNVKNDSSYVQGDLRNMRVTLNEASVSVKGSLCKYFYGNNIDTLNLTNTREALNQISADLSIDIHKASVSRIDFSTNIVTDFTPTIYYPYLGQLSRFQRFEQPNTIYYNQGAKRLLFYDKIEEAKKKGMTIPKQHIGDNLLRYELVLNKDISRYLKYNGLYVQDLGSEELFKKLLHIWYGYYQQIQKHSKTIKIRADNIKTPKDVETRIFNALVRRNPKEVQRFLLELKAKDVFEHKEYYSRLNSKIRRIHQTQAVENDLIEELSSKIEGIYLELM
;
A
#
# COMPACT_ATOMS: atom_id res chain seq x y z
N LYS A 1 14.78 19.58 -23.28
CA LYS A 1 14.20 20.85 -22.78
C LYS A 1 12.95 21.17 -23.57
N SER A 2 11.89 21.58 -22.89
CA SER A 2 10.67 22.11 -23.51
C SER A 2 10.31 23.42 -22.82
N GLU A 3 9.83 24.39 -23.61
CA GLU A 3 9.32 25.67 -23.08
C GLU A 3 7.81 25.59 -23.00
N HIS A 4 7.24 26.09 -21.93
CA HIS A 4 5.80 26.09 -21.66
C HIS A 4 5.35 27.47 -21.24
N TYR A 5 4.17 27.87 -21.66
CA TYR A 5 3.52 29.10 -21.27
C TYR A 5 2.24 28.80 -20.47
N ASN A 6 2.12 29.38 -19.29
CA ASN A 6 0.94 29.22 -18.45
C ASN A 6 0.03 30.44 -18.60
N VAL A 7 -1.03 30.27 -19.39
CA VAL A 7 -2.00 31.34 -19.69
C VAL A 7 -2.73 31.85 -18.42
N LYS A 8 -2.88 31.01 -17.38
CA LYS A 8 -3.59 31.44 -16.17
C LYS A 8 -2.81 32.43 -15.30
N ASN A 9 -1.49 32.35 -15.32
CA ASN A 9 -0.62 33.14 -14.45
C ASN A 9 0.29 34.09 -15.24
N ASP A 10 0.10 34.20 -16.55
CA ASP A 10 0.94 34.98 -17.48
C ASP A 10 2.44 34.74 -17.25
N SER A 11 2.83 33.46 -17.10
CA SER A 11 4.19 33.06 -16.77
C SER A 11 4.72 32.00 -17.72
N SER A 12 5.97 32.17 -18.13
CA SER A 12 6.70 31.16 -18.87
C SER A 12 7.54 30.29 -17.94
N TYR A 13 7.73 29.03 -18.29
CA TYR A 13 8.64 28.15 -17.60
C TYR A 13 9.31 27.17 -18.57
N VAL A 14 10.52 26.77 -18.22
CA VAL A 14 11.28 25.76 -18.96
C VAL A 14 11.24 24.46 -18.19
N GLN A 15 10.96 23.36 -18.87
CA GLN A 15 11.00 22.02 -18.30
C GLN A 15 12.05 21.16 -18.96
N GLY A 16 12.72 20.33 -18.16
CA GLY A 16 13.63 19.31 -18.61
C GLY A 16 13.68 18.14 -17.63
N ASP A 17 14.31 17.06 -18.06
CA ASP A 17 14.49 15.89 -17.21
C ASP A 17 15.99 15.67 -16.95
N LEU A 18 16.31 15.44 -15.66
CA LEU A 18 17.59 14.94 -15.21
C LEU A 18 17.40 13.49 -14.76
N ARG A 19 17.75 12.54 -15.63
CA ARG A 19 17.36 11.12 -15.44
C ARG A 19 15.83 10.99 -15.27
N ASN A 20 15.37 10.57 -14.10
CA ASN A 20 13.95 10.48 -13.75
C ASN A 20 13.42 11.68 -12.94
N MET A 21 14.26 12.69 -12.72
CA MET A 21 13.89 13.90 -12.00
C MET A 21 13.43 14.96 -12.99
N ARG A 22 12.19 15.43 -12.87
CA ARG A 22 11.69 16.56 -13.64
C ARG A 22 12.14 17.85 -13.01
N VAL A 23 12.82 18.67 -13.77
CA VAL A 23 13.29 19.99 -13.37
C VAL A 23 12.44 21.04 -14.07
N THR A 24 11.85 21.94 -13.31
CA THR A 24 11.06 23.06 -13.82
C THR A 24 11.72 24.36 -13.36
N LEU A 25 12.04 25.23 -14.29
CA LEU A 25 12.63 26.54 -14.05
C LEU A 25 11.63 27.61 -14.48
N ASN A 26 11.30 28.51 -13.58
CA ASN A 26 10.60 29.76 -13.88
C ASN A 26 11.47 30.95 -13.44
N GLU A 27 10.96 32.18 -13.63
CA GLU A 27 11.70 33.42 -13.33
C GLU A 27 12.20 33.53 -11.88
N ALA A 28 11.47 32.91 -10.93
CA ALA A 28 11.70 33.10 -9.50
C ALA A 28 12.17 31.82 -8.78
N SER A 29 12.05 30.65 -9.41
CA SER A 29 12.31 29.39 -8.69
C SER A 29 12.73 28.24 -9.61
N VAL A 30 13.43 27.28 -9.00
CA VAL A 30 13.70 25.95 -9.56
C VAL A 30 12.93 24.91 -8.74
N SER A 31 12.19 24.04 -9.42
CA SER A 31 11.49 22.92 -8.80
C SER A 31 12.04 21.61 -9.36
N VAL A 32 12.36 20.67 -8.47
CA VAL A 32 12.83 19.32 -8.80
C VAL A 32 11.86 18.29 -8.25
N LYS A 33 11.36 17.39 -9.09
CA LYS A 33 10.37 16.39 -8.72
C LYS A 33 10.72 15.04 -9.33
N GLY A 34 10.78 14.00 -8.51
CA GLY A 34 11.04 12.63 -8.95
C GLY A 34 11.24 11.66 -7.79
N SER A 35 11.68 10.45 -8.11
CA SER A 35 11.99 9.42 -7.12
C SER A 35 13.49 9.37 -6.88
N LEU A 36 13.93 9.61 -5.64
CA LEU A 36 15.33 9.48 -5.24
C LEU A 36 15.86 8.07 -5.48
N CYS A 37 15.07 7.04 -5.19
CA CYS A 37 15.46 5.64 -5.46
C CYS A 37 15.74 5.41 -6.95
N LYS A 38 14.87 5.89 -7.84
CA LYS A 38 15.11 5.76 -9.29
C LYS A 38 16.31 6.55 -9.76
N TYR A 39 16.54 7.71 -9.17
CA TYR A 39 17.68 8.53 -9.51
C TYR A 39 19.00 7.83 -9.15
N PHE A 40 19.05 7.22 -7.97
CA PHE A 40 20.24 6.60 -7.40
C PHE A 40 20.48 5.18 -7.93
N TYR A 41 19.45 4.32 -7.92
CA TYR A 41 19.56 2.90 -8.29
C TYR A 41 19.07 2.57 -9.71
N GLY A 42 18.48 3.52 -10.43
CA GLY A 42 17.80 3.26 -11.71
C GLY A 42 16.42 2.60 -11.57
N ASN A 43 16.05 2.15 -10.38
CA ASN A 43 14.76 1.54 -10.07
C ASN A 43 14.21 2.05 -8.73
N ASN A 44 12.94 1.74 -8.43
CA ASN A 44 12.32 2.07 -7.14
C ASN A 44 11.76 0.81 -6.44
N ILE A 45 12.34 -0.35 -6.72
CA ILE A 45 12.11 -1.58 -5.96
C ILE A 45 13.08 -1.61 -4.78
N ASP A 46 14.35 -1.27 -5.03
CA ASP A 46 15.32 -1.09 -3.95
C ASP A 46 14.94 0.11 -3.06
N THR A 47 15.33 0.08 -1.80
CA THR A 47 15.01 1.10 -0.80
C THR A 47 16.28 1.86 -0.40
N LEU A 48 16.21 3.19 -0.37
CA LEU A 48 17.31 4.02 0.11
C LEU A 48 17.41 3.94 1.64
N ASN A 49 18.63 3.76 2.14
CA ASN A 49 18.99 4.05 3.52
C ASN A 49 19.40 5.53 3.67
N LEU A 50 19.71 5.97 4.90
CA LEU A 50 20.09 7.35 5.16
C LEU A 50 21.37 7.78 4.43
N THR A 51 22.38 6.91 4.37
CA THR A 51 23.65 7.19 3.67
C THR A 51 23.38 7.39 2.19
N ASN A 52 22.69 6.47 1.55
CA ASN A 52 22.37 6.55 0.13
C ASN A 52 21.41 7.70 -0.19
N THR A 53 20.54 8.09 0.77
CA THR A 53 19.72 9.30 0.64
C THR A 53 20.58 10.56 0.56
N ARG A 54 21.57 10.71 1.46
CA ARG A 54 22.52 11.83 1.44
C ARG A 54 23.33 11.87 0.14
N GLU A 55 23.83 10.71 -0.28
CA GLU A 55 24.59 10.59 -1.53
C GLU A 55 23.73 10.98 -2.75
N ALA A 56 22.50 10.51 -2.83
CA ALA A 56 21.57 10.86 -3.91
C ALA A 56 21.28 12.37 -3.96
N LEU A 57 21.10 13.02 -2.82
CA LEU A 57 20.90 14.46 -2.74
C LEU A 57 22.15 15.23 -3.16
N ASN A 58 23.34 14.80 -2.74
CA ASN A 58 24.61 15.40 -3.16
C ASN A 58 24.83 15.26 -4.67
N GLN A 59 24.52 14.09 -5.25
CA GLN A 59 24.62 13.87 -6.70
C GLN A 59 23.65 14.77 -7.47
N ILE A 60 22.40 14.93 -7.02
CA ILE A 60 21.43 15.84 -7.67
C ILE A 60 21.95 17.28 -7.62
N SER A 61 22.51 17.71 -6.48
CA SER A 61 23.10 19.03 -6.32
C SER A 61 24.25 19.27 -7.32
N ALA A 62 25.14 18.27 -7.43
CA ALA A 62 26.25 18.32 -8.36
C ALA A 62 25.79 18.31 -9.84
N ASP A 63 24.90 17.41 -10.21
CA ASP A 63 24.39 17.26 -11.58
C ASP A 63 23.61 18.52 -12.05
N LEU A 64 22.95 19.22 -11.13
CA LEU A 64 22.27 20.49 -11.41
C LEU A 64 23.17 21.71 -11.29
N SER A 65 24.38 21.59 -10.70
CA SER A 65 25.24 22.68 -10.33
C SER A 65 24.57 23.75 -9.46
N ILE A 66 23.67 23.30 -8.56
CA ILE A 66 22.89 24.14 -7.64
C ILE A 66 22.95 23.51 -6.24
N ASP A 67 23.14 24.30 -5.20
CA ASP A 67 22.99 23.87 -3.82
C ASP A 67 21.50 23.64 -3.50
N ILE A 68 21.04 22.38 -3.61
CA ILE A 68 19.66 22.03 -3.33
C ILE A 68 19.38 21.84 -1.83
N HIS A 69 20.40 21.81 -0.96
CA HIS A 69 20.22 21.50 0.46
C HIS A 69 19.32 22.49 1.20
N LYS A 70 19.33 23.75 0.74
CA LYS A 70 18.48 24.83 1.26
C LYS A 70 17.11 24.92 0.59
N ALA A 71 16.83 24.08 -0.39
CA ALA A 71 15.53 24.07 -1.04
C ALA A 71 14.44 23.52 -0.10
N SER A 72 13.26 24.11 -0.15
CA SER A 72 12.10 23.64 0.64
C SER A 72 11.54 22.34 0.09
N VAL A 73 11.07 21.48 0.99
CA VAL A 73 10.44 20.20 0.65
C VAL A 73 8.91 20.37 0.62
N SER A 74 8.31 20.14 -0.54
CA SER A 74 6.86 20.26 -0.74
C SER A 74 6.12 18.93 -0.80
N ARG A 75 6.85 17.81 -0.99
CA ARG A 75 6.29 16.46 -1.01
C ARG A 75 7.31 15.44 -0.50
N ILE A 76 6.83 14.50 0.31
CA ILE A 76 7.58 13.32 0.73
C ILE A 76 6.72 12.09 0.46
N ASP A 77 7.30 11.11 -0.23
CA ASP A 77 6.77 9.76 -0.39
C ASP A 77 7.71 8.82 0.39
N PHE A 78 7.28 8.40 1.57
CA PHE A 78 8.02 7.50 2.45
C PHE A 78 7.44 6.09 2.34
N SER A 79 8.23 5.12 1.90
CA SER A 79 7.72 3.80 1.56
C SER A 79 8.74 2.70 1.77
N THR A 80 8.25 1.49 2.04
CA THR A 80 9.05 0.26 2.00
C THR A 80 8.31 -0.87 1.28
N ASN A 81 9.06 -1.89 0.87
CA ASN A 81 8.53 -3.12 0.31
C ASN A 81 8.56 -4.21 1.38
N ILE A 82 7.46 -4.93 1.50
CA ILE A 82 7.27 -6.03 2.43
C ILE A 82 7.18 -7.29 1.59
N VAL A 83 8.11 -8.23 1.80
CA VAL A 83 8.03 -9.56 1.18
C VAL A 83 6.92 -10.34 1.88
N THR A 84 5.84 -10.65 1.15
CA THR A 84 4.69 -11.38 1.68
C THR A 84 4.66 -12.82 1.18
N ASP A 85 4.07 -13.73 1.96
CA ASP A 85 3.99 -15.15 1.61
C ASP A 85 3.04 -15.36 0.42
N PHE A 86 2.05 -14.48 0.26
CA PHE A 86 1.07 -14.53 -0.82
C PHE A 86 1.04 -13.23 -1.62
N THR A 87 0.38 -13.26 -2.77
CA THR A 87 0.15 -12.08 -3.62
C THR A 87 -0.47 -10.93 -2.82
N PRO A 88 0.05 -9.71 -2.92
CA PRO A 88 -0.39 -8.56 -2.12
C PRO A 88 -1.89 -8.31 -2.08
N THR A 89 -2.61 -8.57 -3.18
CA THR A 89 -4.06 -8.38 -3.27
C THR A 89 -4.86 -9.26 -2.30
N ILE A 90 -4.30 -10.39 -1.85
CA ILE A 90 -4.94 -11.29 -0.89
C ILE A 90 -5.08 -10.64 0.49
N TYR A 91 -4.20 -9.70 0.84
CA TYR A 91 -4.21 -8.99 2.13
C TYR A 91 -5.22 -7.83 2.18
N TYR A 92 -5.65 -7.30 1.04
CA TYR A 92 -6.48 -6.09 0.96
C TYR A 92 -7.83 -6.20 1.70
N PRO A 93 -8.57 -7.32 1.63
CA PRO A 93 -9.83 -7.46 2.37
C PRO A 93 -9.68 -7.38 3.89
N TYR A 94 -8.45 -7.58 4.41
CA TYR A 94 -8.17 -7.54 5.85
C TYR A 94 -7.73 -6.17 6.34
N LEU A 95 -7.43 -5.25 5.43
CA LEU A 95 -7.12 -3.85 5.71
C LEU A 95 -8.42 -3.04 5.63
N GLY A 96 -9.06 -2.83 6.77
CA GLY A 96 -10.35 -2.16 6.90
C GLY A 96 -10.27 -0.64 6.88
N GLN A 97 -11.08 0.03 7.68
CA GLN A 97 -11.16 1.48 7.73
C GLN A 97 -10.02 2.09 8.56
N LEU A 98 -9.65 3.30 8.23
CA LEU A 98 -8.79 4.16 9.03
C LEU A 98 -9.55 5.43 9.39
N SER A 99 -9.60 5.77 10.67
CA SER A 99 -10.34 6.94 11.15
C SER A 99 -9.91 8.22 10.44
N ARG A 100 -10.87 9.03 10.00
CA ARG A 100 -10.69 10.29 9.27
C ARG A 100 -10.08 10.15 7.86
N PHE A 101 -9.83 8.95 7.36
CA PHE A 101 -9.39 8.70 5.99
C PHE A 101 -10.53 8.09 5.17
N GLN A 102 -10.62 8.49 3.92
CA GLN A 102 -11.48 7.86 2.95
C GLN A 102 -10.73 6.69 2.31
N ARG A 103 -11.24 5.46 2.48
CA ARG A 103 -10.67 4.25 1.89
C ARG A 103 -11.24 4.01 0.50
N PHE A 104 -10.37 3.78 -0.45
CA PHE A 104 -10.70 3.34 -1.81
C PHE A 104 -9.93 2.07 -2.15
N GLU A 105 -10.57 1.16 -2.85
CA GLU A 105 -9.95 -0.06 -3.33
C GLU A 105 -10.04 -0.13 -4.85
N GLN A 106 -8.90 -0.40 -5.47
CA GLN A 106 -8.75 -0.70 -6.90
C GLN A 106 -8.20 -2.12 -7.02
N PRO A 107 -8.25 -2.77 -8.19
CA PRO A 107 -7.83 -4.17 -8.34
C PRO A 107 -6.44 -4.51 -7.76
N ASN A 108 -5.49 -3.58 -7.84
CA ASN A 108 -4.10 -3.80 -7.38
C ASN A 108 -3.64 -2.78 -6.35
N THR A 109 -4.52 -1.95 -5.77
CA THR A 109 -4.12 -0.88 -4.85
C THR A 109 -5.24 -0.54 -3.89
N ILE A 110 -4.91 -0.37 -2.61
CA ILE A 110 -5.77 0.30 -1.63
C ILE A 110 -5.22 1.68 -1.36
N TYR A 111 -6.11 2.66 -1.31
CA TYR A 111 -5.83 4.04 -0.94
C TYR A 111 -6.57 4.42 0.34
N TYR A 112 -5.89 5.20 1.18
CA TYR A 112 -6.48 5.93 2.28
C TYR A 112 -6.15 7.41 2.09
N ASN A 113 -7.14 8.24 1.83
CA ASN A 113 -6.96 9.66 1.53
C ASN A 113 -7.50 10.53 2.67
N GLN A 114 -6.69 11.51 3.10
CA GLN A 114 -7.07 12.53 4.07
C GLN A 114 -6.41 13.86 3.69
N GLY A 115 -7.08 14.63 2.83
CA GLY A 115 -6.58 15.95 2.40
C GLY A 115 -5.17 15.86 1.79
N ALA A 116 -4.18 16.37 2.53
CA ALA A 116 -2.78 16.40 2.10
C ALA A 116 -2.00 15.09 2.35
N LYS A 117 -2.62 14.12 3.01
CA LYS A 117 -2.00 12.83 3.37
C LYS A 117 -2.66 11.69 2.63
N ARG A 118 -1.86 10.73 2.23
CA ARG A 118 -2.35 9.52 1.59
C ARG A 118 -1.51 8.32 2.00
N LEU A 119 -2.17 7.20 2.25
CA LEU A 119 -1.51 5.91 2.39
C LEU A 119 -1.90 5.03 1.20
N LEU A 120 -0.95 4.21 0.76
CA LEU A 120 -1.16 3.27 -0.34
C LEU A 120 -0.61 1.90 0.04
N PHE A 121 -1.36 0.87 -0.32
CA PHE A 121 -0.89 -0.52 -0.35
C PHE A 121 -1.07 -1.04 -1.76
N TYR A 122 0.00 -1.52 -2.39
CA TYR A 122 -0.08 -2.04 -3.74
C TYR A 122 0.95 -3.12 -4.06
N ASP A 123 0.63 -3.91 -5.08
CA ASP A 123 1.53 -4.93 -5.61
C ASP A 123 2.64 -4.24 -6.42
N LYS A 124 3.86 -4.27 -5.84
CA LYS A 124 5.02 -3.60 -6.42
C LYS A 124 5.56 -4.31 -7.66
N ILE A 125 5.46 -5.63 -7.70
CA ILE A 125 5.89 -6.42 -8.85
C ILE A 125 4.95 -6.18 -10.04
N GLU A 126 3.65 -6.22 -9.81
CA GLU A 126 2.66 -5.92 -10.86
C GLU A 126 2.76 -4.47 -11.36
N GLU A 127 3.02 -3.52 -10.47
CA GLU A 127 3.26 -2.12 -10.86
C GLU A 127 4.52 -2.01 -11.72
N ALA A 128 5.61 -2.70 -11.36
CA ALA A 128 6.85 -2.71 -12.10
C ALA A 128 6.67 -3.31 -13.50
N LYS A 129 6.00 -4.46 -13.60
CA LYS A 129 5.69 -5.10 -14.90
C LYS A 129 4.88 -4.19 -15.81
N LYS A 130 3.80 -3.57 -15.29
CA LYS A 130 2.95 -2.64 -16.07
C LYS A 130 3.70 -1.43 -16.60
N LYS A 131 4.75 -0.99 -15.89
CA LYS A 131 5.60 0.13 -16.30
C LYS A 131 6.83 -0.28 -17.11
N GLY A 132 6.97 -1.55 -17.45
CA GLY A 132 8.13 -2.08 -18.17
C GLY A 132 9.46 -1.91 -17.40
N MET A 133 9.42 -1.88 -16.08
CA MET A 133 10.62 -1.75 -15.25
C MET A 133 11.28 -3.10 -15.05
N THR A 134 12.62 -3.11 -15.09
CA THR A 134 13.40 -4.29 -14.75
C THR A 134 13.26 -4.60 -13.25
N ILE A 135 12.93 -5.85 -12.94
CA ILE A 135 12.89 -6.35 -11.57
C ILE A 135 14.29 -6.82 -11.19
N PRO A 136 14.88 -6.29 -10.10
CA PRO A 136 16.18 -6.76 -9.61
C PRO A 136 16.19 -8.27 -9.34
N LYS A 137 17.32 -8.94 -9.61
CA LYS A 137 17.43 -10.41 -9.53
C LYS A 137 17.03 -10.96 -8.17
N GLN A 138 17.34 -10.26 -7.08
CA GLN A 138 16.98 -10.64 -5.71
C GLN A 138 15.48 -10.68 -5.45
N HIS A 139 14.66 -10.05 -6.29
CA HIS A 139 13.20 -9.98 -6.14
C HIS A 139 12.43 -10.78 -7.19
N ILE A 140 13.14 -11.61 -7.98
CA ILE A 140 12.48 -12.50 -8.94
C ILE A 140 11.78 -13.63 -8.18
N GLY A 141 10.44 -13.67 -8.30
CA GLY A 141 9.60 -14.65 -7.61
C GLY A 141 9.02 -14.16 -6.28
N ASP A 142 9.44 -12.99 -5.79
CA ASP A 142 8.89 -12.42 -4.56
C ASP A 142 7.49 -11.85 -4.79
N ASN A 143 6.68 -11.89 -3.73
CA ASN A 143 5.46 -11.12 -3.60
C ASN A 143 5.79 -9.84 -2.82
N LEU A 144 5.87 -8.70 -3.49
CA LEU A 144 6.22 -7.43 -2.85
C LEU A 144 4.99 -6.56 -2.64
N LEU A 145 4.53 -6.47 -1.40
CA LEU A 145 3.56 -5.47 -0.98
C LEU A 145 4.29 -4.17 -0.65
N ARG A 146 4.03 -3.09 -1.41
CA ARG A 146 4.51 -1.77 -1.03
C ARG A 146 3.49 -1.07 -0.14
N TYR A 147 3.97 -0.59 1.00
CA TYR A 147 3.23 0.34 1.87
C TYR A 147 3.90 1.71 1.83
N GLU A 148 3.11 2.73 1.48
CA GLU A 148 3.59 4.08 1.19
C GLU A 148 2.79 5.14 1.93
N LEU A 149 3.48 6.05 2.61
CA LEU A 149 2.96 7.28 3.20
C LEU A 149 3.34 8.45 2.31
N VAL A 150 2.35 9.18 1.80
CA VAL A 150 2.53 10.39 0.99
C VAL A 150 2.09 11.62 1.78
N LEU A 151 2.97 12.59 1.89
CA LEU A 151 2.74 13.91 2.48
C LEU A 151 2.90 14.97 1.38
N ASN A 152 1.83 15.75 1.08
CA ASN A 152 1.79 16.64 -0.09
C ASN A 152 1.71 18.14 0.23
N LYS A 153 1.17 18.53 1.37
CA LYS A 153 0.92 19.93 1.70
C LYS A 153 1.19 20.15 3.17
N ASP A 154 1.58 21.37 3.52
CA ASP A 154 1.80 21.78 4.91
C ASP A 154 2.69 20.80 5.70
N ILE A 155 3.66 20.18 5.01
CA ILE A 155 4.49 19.10 5.57
C ILE A 155 5.24 19.59 6.80
N SER A 156 5.84 20.78 6.73
CA SER A 156 6.57 21.39 7.84
C SER A 156 5.67 21.55 9.07
N ARG A 157 4.45 22.06 8.91
CA ARG A 157 3.47 22.20 10.00
C ARG A 157 3.09 20.81 10.55
N TYR A 158 2.81 19.85 9.67
CA TYR A 158 2.43 18.51 10.08
C TYR A 158 3.54 17.80 10.87
N LEU A 159 4.78 17.93 10.41
CA LEU A 159 5.97 17.38 11.06
C LEU A 159 6.50 18.24 12.19
N LYS A 160 5.89 19.42 12.48
CA LYS A 160 6.32 20.38 13.51
C LYS A 160 7.76 20.87 13.27
N TYR A 161 8.09 21.20 12.02
CA TYR A 161 9.35 21.88 11.65
C TYR A 161 9.08 23.36 11.38
N ASN A 162 10.03 24.20 11.75
CA ASN A 162 10.03 25.62 11.33
C ASN A 162 10.71 25.72 9.96
N GLY A 163 10.00 25.29 8.91
CA GLY A 163 10.57 25.03 7.59
C GLY A 163 11.14 23.61 7.49
N LEU A 164 10.94 22.96 6.37
CA LEU A 164 11.50 21.65 6.06
C LEU A 164 12.31 21.79 4.77
N TYR A 165 13.58 21.46 4.85
CA TYR A 165 14.54 21.63 3.77
C TYR A 165 15.09 20.28 3.31
N VAL A 166 15.69 20.25 2.11
CA VAL A 166 16.26 19.04 1.52
C VAL A 166 17.35 18.43 2.40
N GLN A 167 18.17 19.25 3.08
CA GLN A 167 19.17 18.74 4.03
C GLN A 167 18.57 17.89 5.16
N ASP A 168 17.34 18.17 5.57
CA ASP A 168 16.67 17.43 6.65
C ASP A 168 16.30 16.01 6.23
N LEU A 169 16.12 15.75 4.92
CA LEU A 169 15.80 14.40 4.39
C LEU A 169 16.91 13.37 4.67
N GLY A 170 18.12 13.82 4.88
CA GLY A 170 19.27 13.00 5.27
C GLY A 170 19.44 12.87 6.80
N SER A 171 18.55 13.44 7.62
CA SER A 171 18.66 13.39 9.08
C SER A 171 18.01 12.14 9.66
N GLU A 172 18.64 11.58 10.71
CA GLU A 172 18.08 10.45 11.44
C GLU A 172 16.80 10.85 12.19
N GLU A 173 16.72 12.07 12.68
CA GLU A 173 15.54 12.60 13.37
C GLU A 173 14.30 12.57 12.47
N LEU A 174 14.40 13.13 11.25
CA LEU A 174 13.28 13.12 10.31
C LEU A 174 12.95 11.69 9.85
N PHE A 175 13.96 10.86 9.61
CA PHE A 175 13.75 9.46 9.22
C PHE A 175 12.96 8.70 10.29
N LYS A 176 13.38 8.73 11.54
CA LYS A 176 12.67 8.08 12.66
C LYS A 176 11.26 8.63 12.85
N LYS A 177 11.09 9.94 12.68
CA LYS A 177 9.78 10.58 12.74
C LYS A 177 8.84 10.10 11.63
N LEU A 178 9.31 10.02 10.39
CA LEU A 178 8.53 9.49 9.27
C LEU A 178 8.21 8.00 9.47
N LEU A 179 9.18 7.20 9.91
CA LEU A 179 9.01 5.80 10.23
C LEU A 179 7.96 5.57 11.33
N HIS A 180 8.01 6.38 12.39
CA HIS A 180 7.03 6.31 13.48
C HIS A 180 5.61 6.67 13.00
N ILE A 181 5.48 7.69 12.16
CA ILE A 181 4.18 8.09 11.57
C ILE A 181 3.66 6.99 10.64
N TRP A 182 4.51 6.44 9.78
CA TRP A 182 4.21 5.36 8.86
C TRP A 182 3.69 4.12 9.60
N TYR A 183 4.43 3.65 10.61
CA TYR A 183 4.03 2.54 11.44
C TYR A 183 2.75 2.83 12.25
N GLY A 184 2.65 4.03 12.84
CA GLY A 184 1.49 4.46 13.62
C GLY A 184 0.19 4.48 12.81
N TYR A 185 0.24 4.87 11.54
CA TYR A 185 -0.93 4.75 10.65
C TYR A 185 -1.29 3.31 10.36
N TYR A 186 -0.32 2.44 10.11
CA TYR A 186 -0.60 1.02 9.94
C TYR A 186 -1.31 0.42 11.15
N GLN A 187 -0.84 0.74 12.35
CA GLN A 187 -1.46 0.29 13.61
C GLN A 187 -2.91 0.75 13.75
N GLN A 188 -3.22 1.96 13.30
CA GLN A 188 -4.57 2.54 13.38
C GLN A 188 -5.55 1.99 12.32
N ILE A 189 -5.06 1.38 11.25
CA ILE A 189 -5.94 0.71 10.28
C ILE A 189 -6.68 -0.42 11.00
N GLN A 190 -8.00 -0.42 10.90
CA GLN A 190 -8.84 -1.50 11.41
C GLN A 190 -8.47 -2.81 10.72
N LYS A 191 -8.15 -3.85 11.48
CA LYS A 191 -7.85 -5.17 10.95
C LYS A 191 -9.08 -6.06 11.00
N HIS A 192 -9.42 -6.67 9.87
CA HIS A 192 -10.52 -7.62 9.81
C HIS A 192 -9.98 -9.03 10.04
N SER A 193 -10.29 -9.61 11.18
CA SER A 193 -9.83 -10.95 11.59
C SER A 193 -10.62 -12.12 10.98
N LYS A 194 -11.43 -11.89 9.94
CA LYS A 194 -12.28 -12.94 9.34
C LYS A 194 -11.60 -13.68 8.21
N THR A 195 -10.50 -14.35 8.48
CA THR A 195 -10.00 -15.38 7.56
C THR A 195 -10.37 -16.75 8.05
N ILE A 196 -11.06 -17.46 7.21
CA ILE A 196 -11.28 -18.88 7.41
C ILE A 196 -10.11 -19.57 6.72
N LYS A 197 -9.21 -20.15 7.52
CA LYS A 197 -8.20 -21.05 6.98
C LYS A 197 -8.88 -22.27 6.39
N ILE A 198 -8.72 -22.47 5.09
CA ILE A 198 -9.03 -23.77 4.49
C ILE A 198 -7.76 -24.61 4.70
N ARG A 199 -7.67 -25.33 5.83
CA ARG A 199 -6.54 -26.20 6.10
C ARG A 199 -6.69 -27.50 5.31
N ALA A 200 -5.56 -28.04 4.85
CA ALA A 200 -5.52 -29.33 4.16
C ALA A 200 -5.52 -30.54 5.12
N ASP A 201 -5.49 -30.29 6.44
CA ASP A 201 -5.46 -31.35 7.45
C ASP A 201 -6.74 -32.19 7.40
N ASN A 202 -6.58 -33.51 7.51
CA ASN A 202 -7.71 -34.44 7.56
C ASN A 202 -8.64 -34.42 6.33
N ILE A 203 -8.17 -33.97 5.16
CA ILE A 203 -8.87 -34.16 3.88
C ILE A 203 -8.58 -35.56 3.40
N LYS A 204 -9.64 -36.35 3.22
CA LYS A 204 -9.54 -37.74 2.72
C LYS A 204 -10.27 -37.93 1.39
N THR A 205 -11.23 -37.08 1.09
CA THR A 205 -12.08 -37.21 -0.09
C THR A 205 -12.32 -35.86 -0.77
N PRO A 206 -12.66 -35.83 -2.08
CA PRO A 206 -13.08 -34.60 -2.76
C PRO A 206 -14.26 -33.91 -2.06
N LYS A 207 -15.15 -34.68 -1.45
CA LYS A 207 -16.30 -34.15 -0.68
C LYS A 207 -15.87 -33.37 0.56
N ASP A 208 -14.74 -33.71 1.18
CA ASP A 208 -14.17 -32.95 2.28
C ASP A 208 -13.68 -31.58 1.79
N VAL A 209 -13.08 -31.51 0.59
CA VAL A 209 -12.67 -30.27 -0.05
C VAL A 209 -13.88 -29.38 -0.32
N GLU A 210 -14.91 -29.91 -0.98
CA GLU A 210 -16.15 -29.18 -1.26
C GLU A 210 -16.80 -28.64 0.03
N THR A 211 -16.87 -29.49 1.06
CA THR A 211 -17.42 -29.10 2.36
C THR A 211 -16.61 -27.96 2.99
N ARG A 212 -15.30 -27.98 2.91
CA ARG A 212 -14.43 -26.93 3.45
C ARG A 212 -14.58 -25.63 2.68
N ILE A 213 -14.59 -25.68 1.35
CA ILE A 213 -14.80 -24.51 0.50
C ILE A 213 -16.19 -23.90 0.79
N PHE A 214 -17.23 -24.72 0.88
CA PHE A 214 -18.58 -24.28 1.23
C PHE A 214 -18.63 -23.60 2.61
N ASN A 215 -18.03 -24.23 3.63
CA ASN A 215 -17.94 -23.65 4.97
C ASN A 215 -17.20 -22.30 4.97
N ALA A 216 -16.11 -22.20 4.21
CA ALA A 216 -15.34 -20.97 4.06
C ALA A 216 -16.18 -19.86 3.41
N LEU A 217 -16.90 -20.18 2.32
CA LEU A 217 -17.75 -19.24 1.62
C LEU A 217 -18.88 -18.71 2.52
N VAL A 218 -19.57 -19.62 3.23
CA VAL A 218 -20.67 -19.29 4.16
C VAL A 218 -20.19 -18.32 5.27
N ARG A 219 -19.01 -18.57 5.82
CA ARG A 219 -18.44 -17.73 6.88
C ARG A 219 -17.95 -16.37 6.37
N ARG A 220 -17.39 -16.32 5.16
CA ARG A 220 -16.83 -15.10 4.57
C ARG A 220 -17.92 -14.11 4.14
N ASN A 221 -19.02 -14.63 3.58
CA ASN A 221 -20.07 -13.82 2.98
C ASN A 221 -21.47 -14.15 3.52
N PRO A 222 -21.73 -14.02 4.84
CA PRO A 222 -22.99 -14.46 5.44
C PRO A 222 -24.22 -13.75 4.85
N LYS A 223 -24.10 -12.46 4.53
CA LYS A 223 -25.21 -11.68 3.94
C LYS A 223 -25.54 -12.14 2.53
N GLU A 224 -24.52 -12.38 1.70
CA GLU A 224 -24.69 -12.87 0.33
C GLU A 224 -25.27 -14.28 0.30
N VAL A 225 -24.77 -15.16 1.17
CA VAL A 225 -25.31 -16.52 1.31
C VAL A 225 -26.77 -16.48 1.75
N GLN A 226 -27.14 -15.61 2.68
CA GLN A 226 -28.51 -15.46 3.12
C GLN A 226 -29.41 -14.92 2.01
N ARG A 227 -28.96 -13.92 1.24
CA ARG A 227 -29.68 -13.39 0.08
C ARG A 227 -29.91 -14.47 -0.97
N PHE A 228 -28.86 -15.24 -1.29
CA PHE A 228 -28.95 -16.36 -2.23
C PHE A 228 -29.94 -17.43 -1.78
N LEU A 229 -29.98 -17.78 -0.48
CA LEU A 229 -30.96 -18.70 0.05
C LEU A 229 -32.41 -18.19 -0.07
N LEU A 230 -32.65 -16.91 0.13
CA LEU A 230 -33.96 -16.30 -0.07
C LEU A 230 -34.36 -16.33 -1.55
N GLU A 231 -33.42 -16.10 -2.46
CA GLU A 231 -33.64 -16.18 -3.90
C GLU A 231 -33.99 -17.62 -4.33
N LEU A 232 -33.21 -18.62 -3.88
CA LEU A 232 -33.53 -20.03 -4.14
C LEU A 232 -34.95 -20.42 -3.69
N LYS A 233 -35.33 -19.94 -2.49
CA LYS A 233 -36.67 -20.20 -1.94
C LYS A 233 -37.76 -19.48 -2.74
N ALA A 234 -37.52 -18.24 -3.17
CA ALA A 234 -38.48 -17.46 -3.95
C ALA A 234 -38.70 -18.05 -5.36
N LYS A 235 -37.69 -18.68 -5.92
CA LYS A 235 -37.75 -19.37 -7.23
C LYS A 235 -38.22 -20.82 -7.15
N ASP A 236 -38.53 -21.33 -5.94
CA ASP A 236 -38.94 -22.70 -5.64
C ASP A 236 -38.05 -23.77 -6.32
N VAL A 237 -36.71 -23.57 -6.22
CA VAL A 237 -35.73 -24.37 -6.95
C VAL A 237 -35.67 -25.82 -6.53
N PHE A 238 -36.03 -26.14 -5.26
CA PHE A 238 -35.99 -27.50 -4.75
C PHE A 238 -37.39 -28.13 -4.72
N GLU A 239 -37.51 -29.28 -5.31
CA GLU A 239 -38.71 -30.13 -5.32
C GLU A 239 -39.23 -30.41 -3.89
N HIS A 240 -38.30 -30.63 -2.93
CA HIS A 240 -38.62 -30.94 -1.55
C HIS A 240 -38.34 -29.75 -0.62
N LYS A 241 -39.36 -29.20 0.02
CA LYS A 241 -39.22 -28.05 0.95
C LYS A 241 -38.28 -28.30 2.12
N GLU A 242 -38.08 -29.56 2.50
CA GLU A 242 -37.10 -29.96 3.52
C GLU A 242 -35.68 -29.61 3.20
N TYR A 243 -35.31 -29.53 1.92
CA TYR A 243 -33.95 -29.19 1.52
C TYR A 243 -33.56 -27.76 1.94
N TYR A 244 -34.50 -26.82 1.91
CA TYR A 244 -34.30 -25.47 2.43
C TYR A 244 -34.01 -25.47 3.92
N SER A 245 -34.76 -26.27 4.69
CA SER A 245 -34.58 -26.39 6.13
C SER A 245 -33.24 -27.02 6.50
N ARG A 246 -32.87 -28.11 5.81
CA ARG A 246 -31.57 -28.79 5.99
C ARG A 246 -30.39 -27.88 5.67
N LEU A 247 -30.49 -27.11 4.56
CA LEU A 247 -29.45 -26.15 4.15
C LEU A 247 -29.30 -24.99 5.14
N ASN A 248 -30.43 -24.42 5.61
CA ASN A 248 -30.43 -23.40 6.64
C ASN A 248 -29.81 -23.89 7.96
N SER A 249 -30.15 -25.12 8.38
CA SER A 249 -29.58 -25.72 9.59
C SER A 249 -28.07 -25.97 9.46
N LYS A 250 -27.60 -26.40 8.28
CA LYS A 250 -26.16 -26.54 8.00
C LYS A 250 -25.45 -25.22 8.08
N ILE A 251 -26.01 -24.17 7.48
CA ILE A 251 -25.42 -22.83 7.49
C ILE A 251 -25.33 -22.24 8.90
N ARG A 252 -26.42 -22.41 9.72
CA ARG A 252 -26.43 -21.99 11.13
C ARG A 252 -25.30 -22.65 11.93
N ARG A 253 -25.08 -23.96 11.77
CA ARG A 253 -23.99 -24.68 12.45
C ARG A 253 -22.63 -24.14 12.07
N ILE A 254 -22.43 -23.81 10.78
CA ILE A 254 -21.17 -23.24 10.29
C ILE A 254 -20.89 -21.89 10.95
N HIS A 255 -21.92 -21.06 11.17
CA HIS A 255 -21.76 -19.77 11.86
C HIS A 255 -21.46 -19.90 13.36
N GLN A 256 -21.91 -20.98 13.99
CA GLN A 256 -21.69 -21.22 15.42
C GLN A 256 -20.29 -21.77 15.75
N THR A 257 -19.56 -22.29 14.75
CA THR A 257 -18.20 -22.80 14.96
C THR A 257 -17.18 -21.65 14.98
N GLN A 258 -16.30 -21.60 15.99
CA GLN A 258 -15.34 -20.51 16.21
C GLN A 258 -14.53 -20.16 14.96
N ALA A 259 -14.32 -18.85 14.76
CA ALA A 259 -13.44 -18.32 13.75
C ALA A 259 -11.98 -18.74 14.04
N VAL A 260 -11.30 -19.27 13.05
CA VAL A 260 -9.88 -19.58 13.10
C VAL A 260 -9.08 -18.28 12.89
N GLU A 261 -7.98 -18.13 13.62
CA GLU A 261 -7.04 -17.00 13.56
C GLU A 261 -6.67 -16.58 12.14
N ASN A 262 -6.44 -15.27 11.95
CA ASN A 262 -6.10 -14.69 10.66
C ASN A 262 -4.58 -14.61 10.47
N ASP A 263 -3.94 -15.68 10.04
CA ASP A 263 -2.50 -15.71 9.79
C ASP A 263 -2.02 -14.63 8.81
N LEU A 264 -2.83 -14.25 7.83
CA LEU A 264 -2.43 -13.26 6.81
C LEU A 264 -2.20 -11.88 7.42
N ILE A 265 -3.12 -11.44 8.31
CA ILE A 265 -2.94 -10.13 8.93
C ILE A 265 -1.91 -10.16 10.05
N GLU A 266 -1.74 -11.30 10.73
CA GLU A 266 -0.66 -11.52 11.69
C GLU A 266 0.69 -11.55 11.01
N GLU A 267 0.83 -12.28 9.90
CA GLU A 267 2.02 -12.26 9.05
C GLU A 267 2.38 -10.84 8.61
N LEU A 268 1.43 -10.12 7.99
CA LEU A 268 1.66 -8.76 7.51
C LEU A 268 2.05 -7.82 8.67
N SER A 269 1.36 -7.93 9.81
CA SER A 269 1.64 -7.09 10.97
C SER A 269 3.02 -7.37 11.56
N SER A 270 3.38 -8.64 11.69
CA SER A 270 4.70 -9.06 12.18
C SER A 270 5.83 -8.58 11.26
N LYS A 271 5.65 -8.67 9.94
CA LYS A 271 6.64 -8.18 8.96
C LYS A 271 6.80 -6.66 9.01
N ILE A 272 5.68 -5.91 9.10
CA ILE A 272 5.72 -4.44 9.22
C ILE A 272 6.36 -4.01 10.56
N GLU A 273 6.03 -4.69 11.65
CA GLU A 273 6.64 -4.44 12.96
C GLU A 273 8.13 -4.77 12.97
N GLY A 274 8.53 -5.90 12.35
CA GLY A 274 9.94 -6.27 12.19
C GLY A 274 10.74 -5.19 11.47
N ILE A 275 10.21 -4.65 10.34
CA ILE A 275 10.82 -3.54 9.62
C ILE A 275 10.92 -2.28 10.49
N TYR A 276 9.86 -1.97 11.25
CA TYR A 276 9.87 -0.82 12.15
C TYR A 276 10.95 -0.95 13.23
N LEU A 277 11.06 -2.11 13.87
CA LEU A 277 12.05 -2.36 14.92
C LEU A 277 13.49 -2.38 14.39
N GLU A 278 13.71 -2.89 13.19
CA GLU A 278 15.03 -2.92 12.53
C GLU A 278 15.54 -1.51 12.19
N LEU A 279 14.63 -0.59 11.82
CA LEU A 279 14.97 0.74 11.33
C LEU A 279 14.94 1.83 12.42
N MET A 280 14.44 1.53 13.65
CA MET A 280 14.41 2.46 14.79
C MET A 280 15.75 2.49 15.53
#